data_abec270793f2b6fa214a8524996a85b0
#
_entry.id   abec270793f2b6fa214a8524996a85b0
#
_cell.length_a   1.000
_cell.length_b   1.000
_cell.length_c   1.000
_cell.angle_alpha   90.00
_cell.angle_beta   90.00
_cell.angle_gamma   90.00
#
_symmetry.space_group_name_H-M   'P 1'
#
loop_
_entity.id
_entity.type
_entity.pdbx_description
1 polymer ?
#
loop_
_entity_poly.entity_id
_entity_poly.type
_entity_poly.pdbx_seq_one_letter_code
_entity_poly.pdbx_strand_id
1 'polypeptide(L)'
;MKDLTSRPDSFCAIDASTNSLAFAYYKQDVLASYGKIKYFGADIYEKIVDTAHKTEGFFHQFEGLDHIVIEQVIYLNSPKTAANLAMSHGALVASAALTGVNNIASVSPMQWQNWAGNKRLTVAEKDAIKNATPGKSASWYKSQERQFRKQRTIKFVNNLYDLKIDDDDIADAICIGAWAVDNWNKVF
;
A
#
# COMPACT_ATOMS: atom_id res chain seq x y z
N MET A 1 27.16 11.98 4.82
CA MET A 1 26.12 11.32 4.03
C MET A 1 25.79 10.02 4.76
N LYS A 2 24.55 9.82 5.24
CA LYS A 2 24.15 8.51 5.78
C LYS A 2 24.22 7.49 4.65
N ASP A 3 24.74 6.31 4.93
CA ASP A 3 24.70 5.19 3.98
C ASP A 3 23.26 4.68 3.91
N LEU A 4 22.52 5.13 2.92
CA LEU A 4 21.11 4.74 2.70
C LEU A 4 20.96 3.29 2.20
N THR A 5 22.09 2.64 1.85
CA THR A 5 22.07 1.25 1.41
C THR A 5 22.03 0.28 2.57
N SER A 6 22.42 0.69 3.78
CA SER A 6 22.25 -0.10 4.98
C SER A 6 20.78 -0.11 5.40
N ARG A 7 20.23 -1.30 5.58
CA ARG A 7 18.85 -1.47 6.04
C ARG A 7 18.69 -0.90 7.45
N PRO A 8 17.64 -0.08 7.73
CA PRO A 8 17.39 0.44 9.08
C PRO A 8 16.87 -0.65 10.01
N ASP A 9 16.97 -0.41 11.33
CA ASP A 9 16.37 -1.29 12.33
C ASP A 9 14.84 -1.40 12.22
N SER A 10 14.21 -0.33 11.71
CA SER A 10 12.76 -0.33 11.47
C SER A 10 12.36 0.57 10.31
N PHE A 11 11.28 0.19 9.66
CA PHE A 11 10.63 0.99 8.63
C PHE A 11 9.12 0.72 8.58
N CYS A 12 8.37 1.62 7.96
CA CYS A 12 6.94 1.44 7.75
C CYS A 12 6.63 1.38 6.26
N ALA A 13 5.94 0.32 5.82
CA ALA A 13 5.40 0.20 4.47
C ALA A 13 3.96 0.71 4.44
N ILE A 14 3.58 1.41 3.38
CA ILE A 14 2.31 2.14 3.32
C ILE A 14 1.65 1.93 1.95
N ASP A 15 0.40 1.49 1.99
CA ASP A 15 -0.56 1.62 0.90
C ASP A 15 -1.55 2.74 1.22
N ALA A 16 -1.50 3.84 0.46
CA ALA A 16 -2.29 5.03 0.73
C ALA A 16 -3.31 5.32 -0.38
N SER A 17 -4.51 5.66 0.05
CA SER A 17 -5.61 6.10 -0.79
C SER A 17 -6.13 7.48 -0.35
N THR A 18 -7.13 8.02 -1.05
CA THR A 18 -7.82 9.25 -0.63
C THR A 18 -8.74 9.06 0.58
N ASN A 19 -8.96 7.82 1.03
CA ASN A 19 -9.91 7.50 2.09
C ASN A 19 -9.26 6.77 3.27
N SER A 20 -8.05 6.28 3.10
CA SER A 20 -7.36 5.50 4.14
C SER A 20 -5.87 5.38 3.86
N LEU A 21 -5.14 5.08 4.91
CA LEU A 21 -3.77 4.58 4.91
C LEU A 21 -3.77 3.20 5.54
N ALA A 22 -3.32 2.20 4.82
CA ALA A 22 -2.94 0.93 5.39
C ALA A 22 -1.42 0.90 5.62
N PHE A 23 -0.99 0.30 6.71
CA PHE A 23 0.41 0.27 7.09
C PHE A 23 0.86 -1.12 7.55
N ALA A 24 2.14 -1.38 7.37
CA ALA A 24 2.85 -2.52 7.94
C ALA A 24 4.19 -2.02 8.50
N TYR A 25 4.36 -2.10 9.80
CA TYR A 25 5.58 -1.71 10.50
C TYR A 25 6.49 -2.92 10.68
N TYR A 26 7.71 -2.80 10.22
CA TYR A 26 8.75 -3.81 10.31
C TYR A 26 9.83 -3.38 11.29
N LYS A 27 10.28 -4.31 12.12
CA LYS A 27 11.42 -4.13 13.03
C LYS A 27 12.34 -5.32 12.90
N GLN A 28 13.62 -5.08 12.59
CA GLN A 28 14.62 -6.14 12.35
C GLN A 28 14.12 -7.18 11.34
N ASP A 29 13.55 -6.70 10.23
CA ASP A 29 12.98 -7.49 9.13
C ASP A 29 11.74 -8.32 9.49
N VAL A 30 11.24 -8.22 10.72
CA VAL A 30 10.03 -8.92 11.18
C VAL A 30 8.84 -7.97 11.14
N LEU A 31 7.70 -8.45 10.64
CA LEU A 31 6.43 -7.74 10.72
C LEU A 31 6.01 -7.60 12.19
N ALA A 32 6.10 -6.39 12.74
CA ALA A 32 5.84 -6.11 14.13
C ALA A 32 4.40 -5.64 14.40
N SER A 33 3.83 -4.83 13.50
CA SER A 33 2.43 -4.41 13.56
C SER A 33 1.91 -4.00 12.19
N TYR A 34 0.60 -4.01 12.05
CA TYR A 34 -0.09 -3.59 10.82
C TYR A 34 -1.49 -3.08 11.16
N GLY A 35 -2.07 -2.32 10.25
CA GLY A 35 -3.42 -1.81 10.44
C GLY A 35 -3.84 -0.83 9.35
N LYS A 36 -4.96 -0.16 9.61
CA LYS A 36 -5.55 0.79 8.67
C LYS A 36 -6.16 1.99 9.38
N ILE A 37 -5.86 3.17 8.89
CA ILE A 37 -6.39 4.44 9.37
C ILE A 37 -7.35 4.97 8.31
N LYS A 38 -8.61 5.23 8.67
CA LYS A 38 -9.60 5.82 7.76
C LYS A 38 -9.60 7.33 7.86
N TYR A 39 -9.73 7.98 6.71
CA TYR A 39 -9.88 9.43 6.60
C TYR A 39 -11.33 9.80 6.35
N PHE A 40 -11.74 10.91 6.95
CA PHE A 40 -13.10 11.43 6.85
C PHE A 40 -13.09 12.88 6.36
N GLY A 41 -14.14 13.27 5.65
CA GLY A 41 -14.34 14.60 5.13
C GLY A 41 -15.41 14.62 4.03
N ALA A 42 -16.17 15.68 3.91
CA ALA A 42 -17.20 15.87 2.90
C ALA A 42 -16.57 16.10 1.51
N ASP A 43 -15.38 16.72 1.48
CA ASP A 43 -14.63 16.98 0.25
C ASP A 43 -13.15 16.56 0.40
N ILE A 44 -12.37 16.83 -0.66
CA ILE A 44 -10.95 16.44 -0.68
C ILE A 44 -10.13 17.28 0.32
N TYR A 45 -10.46 18.54 0.55
CA TYR A 45 -9.67 19.39 1.44
C TYR A 45 -9.87 18.97 2.90
N GLU A 46 -11.11 18.71 3.31
CA GLU A 46 -11.39 18.17 4.64
C GLU A 46 -10.68 16.81 4.85
N LYS A 47 -10.70 15.94 3.84
CA LYS A 47 -9.95 14.66 3.91
C LYS A 47 -8.45 14.87 4.04
N ILE A 48 -7.86 15.87 3.37
CA ILE A 48 -6.44 16.18 3.49
C ILE A 48 -6.10 16.66 4.90
N VAL A 49 -6.94 17.52 5.48
CA VAL A 49 -6.78 17.97 6.87
C VAL A 49 -6.84 16.79 7.84
N ASP A 50 -7.85 15.93 7.71
CA ASP A 50 -7.97 14.71 8.52
C ASP A 50 -6.81 13.74 8.30
N THR A 51 -6.33 13.59 7.05
CA THR A 51 -5.12 12.83 6.72
C THR A 51 -3.92 13.37 7.47
N ALA A 52 -3.65 14.68 7.39
CA ALA A 52 -2.49 15.29 8.03
C ALA A 52 -2.48 15.05 9.54
N HIS A 53 -3.60 15.32 10.23
CA HIS A 53 -3.70 15.11 11.69
C HIS A 53 -3.55 13.66 12.10
N LYS A 54 -4.19 12.73 11.38
CA LYS A 54 -4.14 11.31 11.72
C LYS A 54 -2.79 10.68 11.43
N THR A 55 -2.15 11.07 10.33
CA THR A 55 -0.82 10.55 9.99
C THR A 55 0.27 11.12 10.87
N GLU A 56 0.18 12.38 11.29
CA GLU A 56 1.06 12.95 12.30
C GLU A 56 0.99 12.14 13.60
N GLY A 57 -0.23 11.97 14.15
CA GLY A 57 -0.44 11.17 15.37
C GLY A 57 -0.05 9.70 15.22
N PHE A 58 -0.16 9.15 14.01
CA PHE A 58 0.30 7.79 13.70
C PHE A 58 1.82 7.66 13.75
N PHE A 59 2.55 8.54 13.07
CA PHE A 59 4.02 8.47 13.04
C PHE A 59 4.66 8.68 14.41
N HIS A 60 4.07 9.51 15.26
CA HIS A 60 4.53 9.70 16.64
C HIS A 60 4.44 8.44 17.53
N GLN A 61 3.67 7.41 17.11
CA GLN A 61 3.61 6.14 17.85
C GLN A 61 4.85 5.27 17.66
N PHE A 62 5.67 5.55 16.64
CA PHE A 62 6.86 4.75 16.30
C PHE A 62 8.13 5.57 16.58
N GLU A 63 8.62 5.46 17.80
CA GLU A 63 9.86 6.13 18.21
C GLU A 63 11.05 5.70 17.32
N GLY A 64 11.77 6.66 16.78
CA GLY A 64 12.93 6.42 15.92
C GLY A 64 12.61 5.93 14.50
N LEU A 65 11.35 5.97 14.08
CA LEU A 65 10.99 5.67 12.69
C LEU A 65 11.59 6.75 11.77
N ASP A 66 12.54 6.37 10.92
CA ASP A 66 13.25 7.26 10.00
C ASP A 66 13.01 6.90 8.51
N HIS A 67 12.43 5.73 8.25
CA HIS A 67 12.23 5.20 6.89
C HIS A 67 10.78 4.81 6.62
N ILE A 68 10.23 5.26 5.50
CA ILE A 68 8.96 4.76 4.99
C ILE A 68 9.05 4.37 3.51
N VAL A 69 8.32 3.33 3.13
CA VAL A 69 8.18 2.84 1.76
C VAL A 69 6.72 2.94 1.37
N ILE A 70 6.39 3.78 0.38
CA ILE A 70 5.01 4.06 -0.01
C ILE A 70 4.74 3.45 -1.39
N GLU A 71 3.54 2.91 -1.63
CA GLU A 71 3.16 2.54 -2.99
C GLU A 71 3.13 3.77 -3.89
N GLN A 72 3.76 3.65 -5.06
CA GLN A 72 3.81 4.73 -6.05
C GLN A 72 2.42 5.03 -6.61
N VAL A 73 2.05 6.30 -6.64
CA VAL A 73 0.84 6.75 -7.32
C VAL A 73 0.92 6.44 -8.81
N ILE A 74 -0.02 5.65 -9.31
CA ILE A 74 -0.17 5.41 -10.75
C ILE A 74 -1.17 6.41 -11.32
N TYR A 75 -0.83 7.00 -12.46
CA TYR A 75 -1.76 7.84 -13.21
C TYR A 75 -2.94 7.00 -13.71
N LEU A 76 -4.12 7.30 -13.16
CA LEU A 76 -5.39 6.70 -13.56
C LEU A 76 -6.01 7.49 -14.72
N ASN A 77 -6.95 6.87 -15.43
CA ASN A 77 -7.68 7.50 -16.55
C ASN A 77 -8.54 8.71 -16.15
N SER A 78 -8.66 9.02 -14.83
CA SER A 78 -9.36 10.18 -14.30
C SER A 78 -8.35 11.19 -13.72
N PRO A 79 -8.14 12.35 -14.37
CA PRO A 79 -7.26 13.40 -13.85
C PRO A 79 -7.66 13.87 -12.44
N LYS A 80 -8.95 13.98 -12.15
CA LYS A 80 -9.46 14.36 -10.83
C LYS A 80 -9.06 13.35 -9.76
N THR A 81 -9.21 12.06 -10.04
CA THR A 81 -8.81 11.00 -9.09
C THR A 81 -7.30 11.00 -8.87
N ALA A 82 -6.52 11.17 -9.92
CA ALA A 82 -5.06 11.24 -9.83
C ALA A 82 -4.61 12.47 -9.01
N ALA A 83 -5.22 13.64 -9.24
CA ALA A 83 -4.94 14.86 -8.47
C ALA A 83 -5.27 14.68 -6.99
N ASN A 84 -6.46 14.16 -6.66
CA ASN A 84 -6.86 13.91 -5.28
C ASN A 84 -5.91 12.94 -4.56
N LEU A 85 -5.49 11.88 -5.25
CA LEU A 85 -4.55 10.91 -4.69
C LEU A 85 -3.18 11.54 -4.46
N ALA A 86 -2.67 12.33 -5.42
CA ALA A 86 -1.40 13.05 -5.27
C ALA A 86 -1.44 14.05 -4.10
N MET A 87 -2.56 14.76 -3.89
CA MET A 87 -2.74 15.66 -2.75
C MET A 87 -2.70 14.89 -1.42
N SER A 88 -3.40 13.74 -1.33
CA SER A 88 -3.40 12.90 -0.13
C SER A 88 -2.00 12.34 0.16
N HIS A 89 -1.27 11.90 -0.86
CA HIS A 89 0.13 11.47 -0.71
C HIS A 89 1.04 12.62 -0.27
N GLY A 90 0.86 13.82 -0.82
CA GLY A 90 1.60 15.01 -0.40
C GLY A 90 1.40 15.33 1.08
N ALA A 91 0.15 15.27 1.57
CA ALA A 91 -0.15 15.46 2.98
C ALA A 91 0.51 14.39 3.87
N LEU A 92 0.42 13.13 3.47
CA LEU A 92 1.08 12.02 4.16
C LEU A 92 2.60 12.21 4.26
N VAL A 93 3.26 12.53 3.15
CA VAL A 93 4.72 12.76 3.09
C VAL A 93 5.12 13.96 3.95
N ALA A 94 4.36 15.06 3.88
CA ALA A 94 4.62 16.24 4.69
C ALA A 94 4.48 15.92 6.20
N SER A 95 3.42 15.23 6.61
CA SER A 95 3.23 14.80 8.00
C SER A 95 4.35 13.88 8.48
N ALA A 96 4.76 12.91 7.66
CA ALA A 96 5.89 12.04 7.97
C ALA A 96 7.19 12.84 8.20
N ALA A 97 7.49 13.78 7.31
CA ALA A 97 8.69 14.61 7.43
C ALA A 97 8.67 15.50 8.69
N LEU A 98 7.53 16.07 9.05
CA LEU A 98 7.36 16.88 10.26
C LEU A 98 7.52 16.08 11.56
N THR A 99 7.27 14.77 11.53
CA THR A 99 7.48 13.85 12.67
C THR A 99 8.87 13.22 12.73
N GLY A 100 9.77 13.60 11.82
CA GLY A 100 11.17 13.16 11.82
C GLY A 100 11.49 12.01 10.87
N VAL A 101 10.55 11.55 10.06
CA VAL A 101 10.84 10.60 8.98
C VAL A 101 11.59 11.31 7.87
N ASN A 102 12.84 10.92 7.63
CA ASN A 102 13.73 11.61 6.68
C ASN A 102 13.95 10.83 5.39
N ASN A 103 13.71 9.52 5.41
CA ASN A 103 13.96 8.64 4.28
C ASN A 103 12.64 8.10 3.75
N ILE A 104 12.21 8.63 2.61
CA ILE A 104 10.93 8.29 1.99
C ILE A 104 11.21 7.76 0.60
N ALA A 105 10.83 6.51 0.35
CA ALA A 105 10.94 5.88 -0.95
C ALA A 105 9.57 5.42 -1.47
N SER A 106 9.48 5.21 -2.77
CA SER A 106 8.28 4.66 -3.38
C SER A 106 8.57 3.40 -4.16
N VAL A 107 7.63 2.45 -4.14
CA VAL A 107 7.68 1.20 -4.90
C VAL A 107 6.52 1.12 -5.89
N SER A 108 6.84 0.72 -7.12
CA SER A 108 5.81 0.49 -8.12
C SER A 108 4.96 -0.74 -7.77
N PRO A 109 3.62 -0.68 -7.91
CA PRO A 109 2.77 -1.85 -7.74
C PRO A 109 3.21 -3.08 -8.53
N MET A 110 3.77 -2.88 -9.72
CA MET A 110 4.25 -4.01 -10.54
C MET A 110 5.41 -4.76 -9.90
N GLN A 111 6.27 -4.08 -9.13
CA GLN A 111 7.45 -4.70 -8.51
C GLN A 111 7.01 -5.68 -7.42
N TRP A 112 6.27 -5.21 -6.42
CA TRP A 112 5.87 -6.05 -5.30
C TRP A 112 4.80 -7.09 -5.70
N GLN A 113 3.86 -6.72 -6.60
CA GLN A 113 2.84 -7.66 -7.09
C GLN A 113 3.46 -8.82 -7.87
N ASN A 114 4.47 -8.55 -8.72
CA ASN A 114 5.18 -9.62 -9.44
C ASN A 114 5.95 -10.54 -8.49
N TRP A 115 6.59 -9.96 -7.46
CA TRP A 115 7.31 -10.72 -6.43
C TRP A 115 6.35 -11.61 -5.63
N ALA A 116 5.20 -11.11 -5.23
CA ALA A 116 4.16 -11.87 -4.53
C ALA A 116 3.42 -12.90 -5.43
N GLY A 117 3.80 -13.04 -6.70
CA GLY A 117 3.09 -13.91 -7.64
C GLY A 117 1.73 -13.38 -8.08
N ASN A 118 1.35 -12.15 -7.70
CA ASN A 118 0.09 -11.52 -8.08
C ASN A 118 0.18 -10.84 -9.46
N LYS A 119 0.61 -11.58 -10.47
CA LYS A 119 0.69 -11.11 -11.85
C LYS A 119 -0.69 -10.80 -12.44
N ARG A 120 -0.69 -10.10 -13.57
CA ARG A 120 -1.92 -9.91 -14.35
C ARG A 120 -2.55 -11.28 -14.67
N LEU A 121 -3.89 -11.33 -14.64
CA LEU A 121 -4.62 -12.53 -14.98
C LEU A 121 -4.33 -12.98 -16.40
N THR A 122 -4.11 -14.27 -16.57
CA THR A 122 -3.99 -14.92 -17.87
C THR A 122 -5.34 -14.94 -18.60
N VAL A 123 -5.31 -15.22 -19.89
CA VAL A 123 -6.55 -15.37 -20.70
C VAL A 123 -7.43 -16.47 -20.10
N ALA A 124 -6.86 -17.62 -19.76
CA ALA A 124 -7.58 -18.74 -19.17
C ALA A 124 -8.30 -18.38 -17.85
N GLU A 125 -7.65 -17.60 -16.98
CA GLU A 125 -8.26 -17.15 -15.72
C GLU A 125 -9.40 -16.16 -15.96
N LYS A 126 -9.26 -15.26 -16.94
CA LYS A 126 -10.34 -14.34 -17.32
C LYS A 126 -11.52 -15.07 -17.94
N ASP A 127 -11.26 -16.08 -18.75
CA ASP A 127 -12.29 -16.92 -19.35
C ASP A 127 -12.98 -17.78 -18.28
N ALA A 128 -12.27 -18.29 -17.30
CA ALA A 128 -12.86 -18.98 -16.16
C ALA A 128 -13.85 -18.09 -15.39
N ILE A 129 -13.49 -16.79 -15.14
CA ILE A 129 -14.39 -15.82 -14.50
C ILE A 129 -15.64 -15.58 -15.37
N LYS A 130 -15.48 -15.45 -16.69
CA LYS A 130 -16.60 -15.23 -17.62
C LYS A 130 -17.52 -16.45 -17.67
N ASN A 131 -16.95 -17.64 -17.74
CA ASN A 131 -17.72 -18.89 -17.84
C ASN A 131 -18.45 -19.22 -16.54
N ALA A 132 -17.89 -18.87 -15.39
CA ALA A 132 -18.56 -19.06 -14.09
C ALA A 132 -19.81 -18.18 -13.94
N THR A 133 -19.87 -17.02 -14.63
CA THR A 133 -21.01 -16.10 -14.54
C THR A 133 -21.27 -15.43 -15.89
N PRO A 134 -21.84 -16.14 -16.85
CA PRO A 134 -22.05 -15.61 -18.21
C PRO A 134 -23.07 -14.46 -18.24
N GLY A 135 -23.00 -13.62 -19.26
CA GLY A 135 -23.98 -12.56 -19.53
C GLY A 135 -23.84 -11.30 -18.68
N LYS A 136 -22.76 -11.12 -17.94
CA LYS A 136 -22.48 -9.89 -17.19
C LYS A 136 -21.81 -8.81 -18.04
N SER A 137 -21.87 -7.56 -17.56
CA SER A 137 -21.23 -6.43 -18.27
C SER A 137 -19.69 -6.52 -18.20
N ALA A 138 -19.03 -5.85 -19.14
CA ALA A 138 -17.56 -5.75 -19.14
C ALA A 138 -17.01 -5.10 -17.84
N SER A 139 -17.72 -4.12 -17.30
CA SER A 139 -17.34 -3.48 -16.03
C SER A 139 -17.44 -4.47 -14.84
N TRP A 140 -18.46 -5.32 -14.83
CA TRP A 140 -18.60 -6.36 -13.82
C TRP A 140 -17.42 -7.35 -13.87
N TYR A 141 -17.04 -7.83 -15.07
CA TYR A 141 -15.91 -8.75 -15.21
C TYR A 141 -14.61 -8.09 -14.75
N LYS A 142 -14.35 -6.82 -15.10
CA LYS A 142 -13.18 -6.08 -14.59
C LYS A 142 -13.16 -5.98 -13.06
N SER A 143 -14.32 -5.80 -12.43
CA SER A 143 -14.44 -5.80 -10.98
C SER A 143 -14.10 -7.16 -10.39
N GLN A 144 -14.57 -8.27 -10.98
CA GLN A 144 -14.23 -9.63 -10.54
C GLN A 144 -12.74 -9.95 -10.74
N GLU A 145 -12.16 -9.56 -11.87
CA GLU A 145 -10.71 -9.69 -12.09
C GLU A 145 -9.90 -8.97 -11.00
N ARG A 146 -10.34 -7.78 -10.59
CA ARG A 146 -9.72 -7.02 -9.50
C ARG A 146 -9.88 -7.76 -8.16
N GLN A 147 -11.07 -8.24 -7.84
CA GLN A 147 -11.33 -9.00 -6.61
C GLN A 147 -10.48 -10.28 -6.54
N PHE A 148 -10.37 -10.99 -7.64
CA PHE A 148 -9.54 -12.18 -7.73
C PHE A 148 -8.06 -11.88 -7.41
N ARG A 149 -7.54 -10.77 -7.92
CA ARG A 149 -6.16 -10.33 -7.63
C ARG A 149 -5.98 -9.92 -6.18
N LYS A 150 -6.95 -9.21 -5.58
CA LYS A 150 -6.94 -8.85 -4.17
C LYS A 150 -6.88 -10.09 -3.27
N GLN A 151 -7.69 -11.09 -3.57
CA GLN A 151 -7.69 -12.36 -2.84
C GLN A 151 -6.35 -13.10 -2.93
N ARG A 152 -5.62 -12.95 -4.04
CA ARG A 152 -4.26 -13.50 -4.15
C ARG A 152 -3.27 -12.85 -3.18
N THR A 153 -3.27 -11.51 -3.06
CA THR A 153 -2.40 -10.81 -2.11
C THR A 153 -2.76 -11.23 -0.68
N ILE A 154 -4.05 -11.23 -0.32
CA ILE A 154 -4.52 -11.66 1.00
C ILE A 154 -4.04 -13.08 1.32
N LYS A 155 -4.25 -14.03 0.39
CA LYS A 155 -3.82 -15.42 0.58
C LYS A 155 -2.29 -15.54 0.71
N PHE A 156 -1.55 -14.78 -0.10
CA PHE A 156 -0.09 -14.78 -0.05
C PHE A 156 0.42 -14.31 1.33
N VAL A 157 -0.08 -13.18 1.82
CA VAL A 157 0.30 -12.59 3.10
C VAL A 157 -0.10 -13.50 4.27
N ASN A 158 -1.33 -14.06 4.25
CA ASN A 158 -1.79 -14.97 5.29
C ASN A 158 -0.93 -16.22 5.37
N ASN A 159 -0.49 -16.76 4.23
CA ASN A 159 0.41 -17.92 4.20
C ASN A 159 1.84 -17.57 4.64
N LEU A 160 2.33 -16.36 4.30
CA LEU A 160 3.70 -15.94 4.61
C LEU A 160 3.91 -15.69 6.11
N TYR A 161 2.91 -15.14 6.79
CA TYR A 161 2.99 -14.70 8.19
C TYR A 161 2.06 -15.45 9.14
N ASP A 162 1.37 -16.50 8.68
CA ASP A 162 0.33 -17.24 9.44
C ASP A 162 -0.74 -16.32 10.05
N LEU A 163 -1.27 -15.41 9.22
CA LEU A 163 -2.26 -14.42 9.60
C LEU A 163 -3.66 -14.80 9.11
N LYS A 164 -4.68 -14.04 9.56
CA LYS A 164 -6.08 -14.16 9.14
C LYS A 164 -6.62 -12.79 8.72
N ILE A 165 -5.91 -12.12 7.81
CA ILE A 165 -6.30 -10.81 7.27
C ILE A 165 -7.35 -11.04 6.18
N ASP A 166 -8.35 -10.16 6.12
CA ASP A 166 -9.40 -10.10 5.10
C ASP A 166 -9.46 -8.72 4.39
N ASP A 167 -8.78 -7.69 4.94
CA ASP A 167 -8.65 -6.36 4.32
C ASP A 167 -7.52 -6.36 3.28
N ASP A 168 -7.85 -6.01 2.04
CA ASP A 168 -6.92 -6.02 0.93
C ASP A 168 -5.87 -4.90 0.99
N ASP A 169 -6.22 -3.71 1.50
CA ASP A 169 -5.26 -2.61 1.63
C ASP A 169 -4.21 -2.95 2.71
N ILE A 170 -4.62 -3.60 3.80
CA ILE A 170 -3.67 -4.11 4.82
C ILE A 170 -2.75 -5.17 4.23
N ALA A 171 -3.30 -6.10 3.45
CA ALA A 171 -2.51 -7.13 2.80
C ALA A 171 -1.51 -6.53 1.80
N ASP A 172 -1.91 -5.50 1.05
CA ASP A 172 -1.04 -4.81 0.11
C ASP A 172 0.09 -4.08 0.86
N ALA A 173 -0.18 -3.37 1.96
CA ALA A 173 0.85 -2.73 2.79
C ALA A 173 1.86 -3.74 3.37
N ILE A 174 1.40 -4.89 3.87
CA ILE A 174 2.29 -5.96 4.35
C ILE A 174 3.14 -6.51 3.21
N CYS A 175 2.55 -6.70 2.04
CA CYS A 175 3.26 -7.23 0.88
C CYS A 175 4.32 -6.26 0.36
N ILE A 176 4.05 -4.95 0.36
CA ILE A 176 5.02 -3.89 0.06
C ILE A 176 6.22 -3.99 1.01
N GLY A 177 5.95 -4.12 2.31
CA GLY A 177 7.00 -4.21 3.32
C GLY A 177 7.83 -5.49 3.20
N ALA A 178 7.19 -6.64 2.98
CA ALA A 178 7.88 -7.91 2.78
C ALA A 178 8.77 -7.86 1.51
N TRP A 179 8.27 -7.26 0.43
CA TRP A 179 9.08 -7.02 -0.76
C TRP A 179 10.28 -6.11 -0.48
N ALA A 180 10.08 -5.05 0.31
CA ALA A 180 11.15 -4.12 0.68
C ALA A 180 12.22 -4.82 1.53
N VAL A 181 11.85 -5.73 2.44
CA VAL A 181 12.79 -6.57 3.19
C VAL A 181 13.71 -7.35 2.25
N ASP A 182 13.16 -7.97 1.22
CA ASP A 182 13.95 -8.79 0.27
C ASP A 182 14.73 -7.95 -0.76
N ASN A 183 14.35 -6.69 -0.96
CA ASN A 183 14.85 -5.87 -2.06
C ASN A 183 15.30 -4.48 -1.61
N TRP A 184 15.80 -4.31 -0.38
CA TRP A 184 16.12 -3.00 0.20
C TRP A 184 17.00 -2.13 -0.68
N ASN A 185 18.03 -2.70 -1.27
CA ASN A 185 18.94 -2.03 -2.21
C ASN A 185 18.31 -1.57 -3.54
N LYS A 186 17.04 -1.88 -3.77
CA LYS A 186 16.24 -1.37 -4.90
C LYS A 186 15.22 -0.33 -4.46
N VAL A 187 15.11 -0.10 -3.15
CA VAL A 187 14.16 0.87 -2.56
C VAL A 187 14.88 2.20 -2.33
N PHE A 188 16.08 2.17 -1.79
CA PHE A 188 16.95 3.31 -1.47
C PHE A 188 18.27 3.29 -2.21
#